data_b75f56c9259e47ea44dfa46fea86dfc6
#
_entry.id   b75f56c9259e47ea44dfa46fea86dfc6
#
_cell.length_a   1.000
_cell.length_b   1.000
_cell.length_c   1.000
_cell.angle_alpha   90.00
_cell.angle_beta   90.00
_cell.angle_gamma   90.00
#
_symmetry.space_group_name_H-M   'P 1'
#
loop_
_entity.id
_entity.type
_entity.pdbx_description
1 polymer ?
#
loop_
_entity_poly.entity_id
_entity_poly.type
_entity_poly.pdbx_seq_one_letter_code
_entity_poly.pdbx_strand_id
1 'polypeptide(L)'
;MDYQECRAYIDDSAKYGSVLGLDNMREMLDRLGNPQDAVPYVHVAGTNGKGSVIAYLYTTLTRAGYKVGRYISPTLYSYRERLEIAGEKISQEDFAKYVTEISRSIDQMTAVGMNHPTPFEIETAAAFLYFKEENCDLVLLETGMGGNLDATNIVKNTKLAVLVSISMDHMSFLGNTLGEIAEKKAGIIKPGCRVVTTKQKPEAAQVIADTCNKLHVPCVVSDPDEAVLEKESVFGQTFSYKGEKFAISLAGVYQKENAVLALNALEELDRLGWTTTMEQRKDGLLHTSWKGRFTVINKKPLFIVDGAHNAGAADKMAESVRHYFNGKKLIYIMGVFADKEYKIVLEKTAHFAEKIYTIETPDNPRALPAEELAKAARVYNSSAESTKSIKDAVEKAFSCAGDDENSVILAFGSLSFIGALTNAVEEYVG
;
A
#
# COMPACT_ATOMS: atom_id res chain seq x y z
N MET A 1 -10.95 -27.77 -0.27
CA MET A 1 -10.71 -27.01 0.98
C MET A 1 -11.79 -25.97 1.15
N ASP A 2 -12.23 -25.72 2.39
CA ASP A 2 -13.02 -24.56 2.72
C ASP A 2 -12.13 -23.31 2.88
N TYR A 3 -12.72 -22.14 3.19
CA TYR A 3 -11.97 -20.89 3.33
C TYR A 3 -10.93 -20.92 4.45
N GLN A 4 -11.24 -21.54 5.60
CA GLN A 4 -10.33 -21.58 6.73
C GLN A 4 -9.17 -22.55 6.46
N GLU A 5 -9.46 -23.69 5.85
CA GLU A 5 -8.44 -24.64 5.39
C GLU A 5 -7.50 -23.99 4.35
N CYS A 6 -8.04 -23.20 3.42
CA CYS A 6 -7.24 -22.45 2.45
C CYS A 6 -6.34 -21.40 3.11
N ARG A 7 -6.86 -20.69 4.11
CA ARG A 7 -6.07 -19.75 4.90
C ARG A 7 -4.91 -20.46 5.61
N ALA A 8 -5.21 -21.56 6.30
CA ALA A 8 -4.20 -22.36 6.99
C ALA A 8 -3.14 -22.91 6.00
N TYR A 9 -3.55 -23.36 4.83
CA TYR A 9 -2.65 -23.83 3.78
C TYR A 9 -1.67 -22.75 3.31
N ILE A 10 -2.18 -21.53 3.07
CA ILE A 10 -1.35 -20.40 2.67
C ILE A 10 -0.38 -20.01 3.79
N ASP A 11 -0.87 -19.90 5.02
CA ASP A 11 -0.04 -19.51 6.17
C ASP A 11 1.06 -20.57 6.44
N ASP A 12 0.75 -21.86 6.32
CA ASP A 12 1.72 -22.96 6.45
C ASP A 12 2.80 -22.94 5.35
N SER A 13 2.46 -22.45 4.15
CA SER A 13 3.42 -22.35 3.04
C SER A 13 4.59 -21.39 3.35
N ALA A 14 4.47 -20.51 4.33
CA ALA A 14 5.56 -19.62 4.77
C ALA A 14 6.81 -20.38 5.29
N LYS A 15 6.64 -21.63 5.76
CA LYS A 15 7.75 -22.47 6.23
C LYS A 15 8.77 -22.84 5.14
N TYR A 16 8.37 -22.78 3.87
CA TYR A 16 9.25 -23.10 2.74
C TYR A 16 10.19 -21.93 2.36
N GLY A 17 10.04 -20.77 3.04
CA GLY A 17 10.86 -19.59 2.79
C GLY A 17 10.51 -18.87 1.49
N SER A 18 11.43 -18.02 1.03
CA SER A 18 11.26 -17.27 -0.22
C SER A 18 12.44 -17.56 -1.14
N VAL A 19 12.15 -17.98 -2.36
CA VAL A 19 13.12 -18.09 -3.45
C VAL A 19 12.84 -16.96 -4.43
N LEU A 20 13.83 -16.09 -4.63
CA LEU A 20 13.69 -14.97 -5.57
C LEU A 20 13.68 -15.51 -7.01
N GLY A 21 12.72 -15.06 -7.79
CA GLY A 21 12.57 -15.45 -9.20
C GLY A 21 11.11 -15.64 -9.57
N LEU A 22 10.87 -15.88 -10.86
CA LEU A 22 9.53 -16.09 -11.40
C LEU A 22 9.29 -17.52 -11.87
N ASP A 23 10.22 -18.43 -11.63
CA ASP A 23 10.14 -19.80 -12.19
C ASP A 23 9.01 -20.61 -11.55
N ASN A 24 8.83 -20.51 -10.22
CA ASN A 24 7.69 -21.13 -9.54
C ASN A 24 6.36 -20.55 -10.05
N MET A 25 6.27 -19.22 -10.15
CA MET A 25 5.07 -18.55 -10.68
C MET A 25 4.78 -19.01 -12.11
N ARG A 26 5.79 -19.08 -12.97
CA ARG A 26 5.62 -19.50 -14.37
C ARG A 26 5.07 -20.90 -14.47
N GLU A 27 5.71 -21.86 -13.80
CA GLU A 27 5.28 -23.25 -13.81
C GLU A 27 3.88 -23.43 -13.22
N MET A 28 3.60 -22.79 -12.10
CA MET A 28 2.27 -22.84 -11.47
C MET A 28 1.18 -22.31 -12.40
N LEU A 29 1.42 -21.15 -13.02
CA LEU A 29 0.44 -20.53 -13.92
C LEU A 29 0.30 -21.28 -15.25
N ASP A 30 1.37 -21.89 -15.78
CA ASP A 30 1.28 -22.78 -16.96
C ASP A 30 0.33 -23.94 -16.71
N ARG A 31 0.41 -24.59 -15.54
CA ARG A 31 -0.51 -25.67 -15.13
C ARG A 31 -1.94 -25.19 -14.95
N LEU A 32 -2.14 -23.92 -14.60
CA LEU A 32 -3.45 -23.28 -14.44
C LEU A 32 -3.97 -22.65 -15.75
N GLY A 33 -3.28 -22.89 -16.89
CA GLY A 33 -3.69 -22.38 -18.21
C GLY A 33 -3.46 -20.88 -18.40
N ASN A 34 -2.41 -20.35 -17.80
CA ASN A 34 -1.93 -18.97 -17.95
C ASN A 34 -3.01 -17.89 -17.72
N PRO A 35 -3.70 -17.89 -16.57
CA PRO A 35 -4.79 -16.95 -16.31
C PRO A 35 -4.34 -15.48 -16.36
N GLN A 36 -3.08 -15.19 -16.05
CA GLN A 36 -2.48 -13.84 -16.09
C GLN A 36 -2.44 -13.22 -17.48
N ASP A 37 -2.56 -13.99 -18.54
CA ASP A 37 -2.53 -13.47 -19.91
C ASP A 37 -3.94 -13.04 -20.42
N ALA A 38 -5.01 -13.30 -19.65
CA ALA A 38 -6.40 -13.10 -20.06
C ALA A 38 -6.89 -11.65 -19.99
N VAL A 39 -6.33 -10.83 -19.13
CA VAL A 39 -6.81 -9.46 -18.85
C VAL A 39 -5.69 -8.42 -18.98
N PRO A 40 -6.01 -7.14 -19.26
CA PRO A 40 -5.03 -6.07 -19.26
C PRO A 40 -4.75 -5.53 -17.86
N TYR A 41 -3.53 -4.99 -17.65
CA TYR A 41 -3.07 -4.52 -16.35
C TYR A 41 -2.58 -3.08 -16.34
N VAL A 42 -2.90 -2.35 -15.27
CA VAL A 42 -2.13 -1.23 -14.74
C VAL A 42 -1.23 -1.78 -13.63
N HIS A 43 0.07 -1.76 -13.82
CA HIS A 43 1.02 -2.30 -12.86
C HIS A 43 1.67 -1.15 -12.09
N VAL A 44 1.58 -1.18 -10.75
CA VAL A 44 2.01 -0.07 -9.89
C VAL A 44 3.16 -0.50 -8.99
N ALA A 45 4.32 0.16 -9.14
CA ALA A 45 5.48 -0.04 -8.28
C ALA A 45 5.99 1.28 -7.67
N GLY A 46 6.79 1.18 -6.64
CA GLY A 46 7.38 2.30 -5.92
C GLY A 46 7.56 1.96 -4.45
N THR A 47 8.00 2.94 -3.65
CA THR A 47 8.18 2.73 -2.22
C THR A 47 6.90 3.13 -1.47
N ASN A 48 6.50 4.38 -1.55
CA ASN A 48 5.33 4.91 -0.85
C ASN A 48 4.32 5.48 -1.86
N GLY A 49 3.01 5.31 -1.59
CA GLY A 49 1.93 5.85 -2.41
C GLY A 49 1.24 4.85 -3.33
N LYS A 50 1.77 3.61 -3.53
CA LYS A 50 1.16 2.60 -4.42
C LYS A 50 -0.34 2.43 -4.18
N GLY A 51 -0.71 2.05 -2.96
CA GLY A 51 -2.09 1.81 -2.60
C GLY A 51 -3.00 3.04 -2.73
N SER A 52 -2.49 4.26 -2.42
CA SER A 52 -3.27 5.50 -2.60
C SER A 52 -3.55 5.78 -4.07
N VAL A 53 -2.55 5.63 -4.95
CA VAL A 53 -2.72 5.82 -6.39
C VAL A 53 -3.67 4.77 -6.97
N ILE A 54 -3.50 3.50 -6.58
CA ILE A 54 -4.44 2.43 -6.94
C ILE A 54 -5.86 2.76 -6.47
N ALA A 55 -6.04 3.26 -5.25
CA ALA A 55 -7.36 3.62 -4.73
C ALA A 55 -8.02 4.73 -5.56
N TYR A 56 -7.29 5.77 -5.94
CA TYR A 56 -7.81 6.82 -6.83
C TYR A 56 -8.21 6.28 -8.21
N LEU A 57 -7.35 5.48 -8.83
CA LEU A 57 -7.63 4.87 -10.14
C LEU A 57 -8.82 3.91 -10.05
N TYR A 58 -8.83 3.03 -9.04
CA TYR A 58 -9.88 2.05 -8.83
C TYR A 58 -11.25 2.71 -8.65
N THR A 59 -11.33 3.67 -7.74
CA THR A 59 -12.59 4.39 -7.48
C THR A 59 -13.08 5.12 -8.71
N THR A 60 -12.18 5.83 -9.43
CA THR A 60 -12.55 6.59 -10.60
C THR A 60 -13.04 5.70 -11.73
N LEU A 61 -12.30 4.64 -12.06
CA LEU A 61 -12.65 3.74 -13.17
C LEU A 61 -13.91 2.91 -12.87
N THR A 62 -14.07 2.43 -11.63
CA THR A 62 -15.27 1.70 -11.22
C THR A 62 -16.51 2.60 -11.30
N ARG A 63 -16.41 3.87 -10.84
CA ARG A 63 -17.50 4.84 -10.94
C ARG A 63 -17.76 5.29 -12.37
N ALA A 64 -16.78 5.18 -13.26
CA ALA A 64 -16.96 5.37 -14.70
C ALA A 64 -17.64 4.19 -15.40
N GLY A 65 -17.90 3.09 -14.69
CA GLY A 65 -18.67 1.93 -15.19
C GLY A 65 -17.82 0.76 -15.67
N TYR A 66 -16.49 0.80 -15.49
CA TYR A 66 -15.62 -0.34 -15.83
C TYR A 66 -15.66 -1.41 -14.75
N LYS A 67 -15.60 -2.68 -15.16
CA LYS A 67 -15.41 -3.83 -14.25
C LYS A 67 -13.92 -3.96 -13.91
N VAL A 68 -13.48 -3.18 -12.92
CA VAL A 68 -12.07 -3.10 -12.52
C VAL A 68 -11.75 -4.12 -11.43
N GLY A 69 -10.72 -4.93 -11.66
CA GLY A 69 -10.10 -5.76 -10.64
C GLY A 69 -9.01 -4.97 -9.88
N ARG A 70 -8.84 -5.27 -8.58
CA ARG A 70 -7.78 -4.70 -7.76
C ARG A 70 -7.07 -5.76 -6.94
N TYR A 71 -5.74 -5.82 -7.04
CA TYR A 71 -4.87 -6.64 -6.20
C TYR A 71 -3.93 -5.74 -5.40
N ILE A 72 -3.97 -5.85 -4.07
CA ILE A 72 -3.23 -5.00 -3.14
C ILE A 72 -2.62 -5.80 -1.99
N SER A 73 -1.53 -5.28 -1.42
CA SER A 73 -0.90 -5.82 -0.21
C SER A 73 -0.15 -4.74 0.60
N PRO A 74 -0.09 -4.88 1.94
CA PRO A 74 -0.87 -5.77 2.79
C PRO A 74 -2.33 -5.32 2.95
N THR A 75 -3.16 -6.15 3.59
CA THR A 75 -4.54 -5.84 3.99
C THR A 75 -4.61 -5.34 5.43
N LEU A 76 -5.70 -4.67 5.81
CA LEU A 76 -5.86 -4.07 7.13
C LEU A 76 -6.94 -4.76 8.00
N TYR A 77 -8.11 -4.98 7.46
CA TYR A 77 -9.28 -5.46 8.22
C TYR A 77 -9.72 -6.86 7.81
N SER A 78 -9.57 -7.19 6.54
CA SER A 78 -9.95 -8.49 6.01
C SER A 78 -8.93 -8.97 5.00
N TYR A 79 -8.55 -10.23 5.12
CA TYR A 79 -7.62 -10.85 4.16
C TYR A 79 -8.11 -10.76 2.71
N ARG A 80 -9.44 -10.80 2.51
CA ARG A 80 -10.07 -10.73 1.19
C ARG A 80 -10.01 -9.34 0.53
N GLU A 81 -9.57 -8.29 1.26
CA GLU A 81 -9.28 -6.97 0.69
C GLU A 81 -8.20 -6.98 -0.38
N ARG A 82 -7.39 -8.06 -0.45
CA ARG A 82 -6.38 -8.24 -1.49
C ARG A 82 -6.98 -8.32 -2.88
N LEU A 83 -8.18 -8.92 -2.99
CA LEU A 83 -8.86 -9.24 -4.23
C LEU A 83 -10.25 -8.60 -4.23
N GLU A 84 -10.37 -7.53 -4.97
CA GLU A 84 -11.67 -6.86 -5.14
C GLU A 84 -11.98 -6.64 -6.62
N ILE A 85 -13.26 -6.68 -6.98
CA ILE A 85 -13.79 -6.32 -8.29
C ILE A 85 -14.97 -5.39 -8.11
N ALA A 86 -14.96 -4.23 -8.76
CA ALA A 86 -16.05 -3.27 -8.78
C ALA A 86 -16.60 -2.89 -7.37
N GLY A 87 -15.73 -2.86 -6.35
CA GLY A 87 -16.08 -2.51 -4.97
C GLY A 87 -16.37 -3.71 -4.06
N GLU A 88 -16.47 -4.92 -4.62
CA GLU A 88 -16.80 -6.14 -3.87
C GLU A 88 -15.55 -7.01 -3.66
N LYS A 89 -15.33 -7.43 -2.41
CA LYS A 89 -14.28 -8.39 -2.07
C LYS A 89 -14.64 -9.78 -2.59
N ILE A 90 -13.63 -10.53 -3.03
CA ILE A 90 -13.83 -11.95 -3.39
C ILE A 90 -14.63 -12.70 -2.31
N SER A 91 -15.55 -13.56 -2.71
CA SER A 91 -16.30 -14.42 -1.78
C SER A 91 -15.37 -15.43 -1.08
N GLN A 92 -15.79 -15.97 0.06
CA GLN A 92 -15.03 -17.05 0.71
C GLN A 92 -15.02 -18.31 -0.13
N GLU A 93 -16.13 -18.57 -0.81
CA GLU A 93 -16.33 -19.71 -1.70
C GLU A 93 -15.40 -19.65 -2.91
N ASP A 94 -15.35 -18.51 -3.61
CA ASP A 94 -14.49 -18.34 -4.78
C ASP A 94 -13.01 -18.37 -4.39
N PHE A 95 -12.65 -17.73 -3.27
CA PHE A 95 -11.29 -17.83 -2.75
C PHE A 95 -10.89 -19.29 -2.47
N ALA A 96 -11.76 -20.05 -1.81
CA ALA A 96 -11.52 -21.45 -1.50
C ALA A 96 -11.44 -22.31 -2.78
N LYS A 97 -12.29 -22.05 -3.78
CA LYS A 97 -12.25 -22.68 -5.10
C LYS A 97 -10.87 -22.51 -5.75
N TYR A 98 -10.39 -21.27 -5.88
CA TYR A 98 -9.13 -21.00 -6.57
C TYR A 98 -7.92 -21.54 -5.80
N VAL A 99 -7.86 -21.34 -4.48
CA VAL A 99 -6.73 -21.88 -3.68
C VAL A 99 -6.70 -23.41 -3.71
N THR A 100 -7.86 -24.06 -3.73
CA THR A 100 -7.94 -25.54 -3.89
C THR A 100 -7.42 -25.99 -5.26
N GLU A 101 -7.70 -25.26 -6.33
CA GLU A 101 -7.17 -25.53 -7.66
C GLU A 101 -5.65 -25.33 -7.70
N ILE A 102 -5.16 -24.24 -7.12
CA ILE A 102 -3.73 -23.92 -7.03
C ILE A 102 -2.98 -24.99 -6.22
N SER A 103 -3.53 -25.47 -5.09
CA SER A 103 -2.88 -26.49 -4.28
C SER A 103 -2.61 -27.78 -5.06
N ARG A 104 -3.54 -28.18 -5.93
CA ARG A 104 -3.33 -29.37 -6.83
C ARG A 104 -2.20 -29.12 -7.83
N SER A 105 -2.08 -27.91 -8.36
CA SER A 105 -0.95 -27.53 -9.22
C SER A 105 0.37 -27.58 -8.46
N ILE A 106 0.40 -27.09 -7.22
CA ILE A 106 1.57 -27.13 -6.35
C ILE A 106 2.00 -28.56 -6.01
N ASP A 107 1.05 -29.46 -5.72
CA ASP A 107 1.34 -30.88 -5.48
C ASP A 107 2.04 -31.51 -6.69
N GLN A 108 1.60 -31.19 -7.91
CA GLN A 108 2.24 -31.66 -9.14
C GLN A 108 3.63 -31.07 -9.34
N MET A 109 3.85 -29.79 -9.02
CA MET A 109 5.16 -29.14 -9.11
C MET A 109 6.16 -29.76 -8.12
N THR A 110 5.76 -29.93 -6.88
CA THR A 110 6.61 -30.51 -5.84
C THR A 110 6.92 -31.98 -6.09
N ALA A 111 6.00 -32.75 -6.68
CA ALA A 111 6.22 -34.14 -7.08
C ALA A 111 7.33 -34.32 -8.14
N VAL A 112 7.61 -33.28 -8.93
CA VAL A 112 8.74 -33.26 -9.90
C VAL A 112 9.98 -32.53 -9.37
N GLY A 113 10.01 -32.23 -8.07
CA GLY A 113 11.19 -31.67 -7.40
C GLY A 113 11.30 -30.12 -7.44
N MET A 114 10.26 -29.40 -7.85
CA MET A 114 10.25 -27.94 -7.78
C MET A 114 10.02 -27.44 -6.36
N ASN A 115 10.45 -26.23 -6.07
CA ASN A 115 10.20 -25.59 -4.78
C ASN A 115 8.72 -25.27 -4.60
N HIS A 116 8.26 -25.36 -3.35
CA HIS A 116 6.91 -24.93 -2.99
C HIS A 116 6.78 -23.41 -3.15
N PRO A 117 5.72 -22.89 -3.82
CA PRO A 117 5.47 -21.45 -3.90
C PRO A 117 5.25 -20.81 -2.52
N THR A 118 5.60 -19.52 -2.44
CA THR A 118 5.39 -18.70 -1.25
C THR A 118 3.92 -18.30 -1.07
N PRO A 119 3.49 -17.84 0.13
CA PRO A 119 2.15 -17.29 0.33
C PRO A 119 1.77 -16.25 -0.72
N PHE A 120 2.68 -15.30 -1.01
CA PHE A 120 2.42 -14.22 -1.96
C PHE A 120 2.26 -14.72 -3.41
N GLU A 121 2.99 -15.75 -3.82
CA GLU A 121 2.83 -16.39 -5.14
C GLU A 121 1.47 -17.10 -5.25
N ILE A 122 1.05 -17.80 -4.20
CA ILE A 122 -0.28 -18.46 -4.15
C ILE A 122 -1.40 -17.43 -4.23
N GLU A 123 -1.32 -16.36 -3.45
CA GLU A 123 -2.28 -15.26 -3.44
C GLU A 123 -2.36 -14.56 -4.81
N THR A 124 -1.22 -14.34 -5.44
CA THR A 124 -1.11 -13.72 -6.77
C THR A 124 -1.74 -14.61 -7.85
N ALA A 125 -1.52 -15.93 -7.79
CA ALA A 125 -2.15 -16.88 -8.71
C ALA A 125 -3.68 -16.90 -8.53
N ALA A 126 -4.17 -16.87 -7.27
CA ALA A 126 -5.61 -16.81 -6.98
C ALA A 126 -6.23 -15.52 -7.55
N ALA A 127 -5.51 -14.38 -7.46
CA ALA A 127 -5.94 -13.13 -8.07
C ALA A 127 -6.11 -13.24 -9.60
N PHE A 128 -5.14 -13.84 -10.29
CA PHE A 128 -5.21 -14.01 -11.73
C PHE A 128 -6.37 -14.92 -12.18
N LEU A 129 -6.63 -16.02 -11.47
CA LEU A 129 -7.78 -16.88 -11.72
C LEU A 129 -9.09 -16.12 -11.54
N TYR A 130 -9.23 -15.38 -10.43
CA TYR A 130 -10.42 -14.59 -10.11
C TYR A 130 -10.70 -13.53 -11.18
N PHE A 131 -9.72 -12.73 -11.55
CA PHE A 131 -9.89 -11.66 -12.53
C PHE A 131 -10.18 -12.17 -13.93
N LYS A 132 -9.59 -13.31 -14.31
CA LYS A 132 -9.89 -13.99 -15.57
C LYS A 132 -11.33 -14.50 -15.61
N GLU A 133 -11.77 -15.23 -14.58
CA GLU A 133 -13.11 -15.84 -14.55
C GLU A 133 -14.20 -14.76 -14.53
N GLU A 134 -13.94 -13.68 -13.82
CA GLU A 134 -14.84 -12.51 -13.75
C GLU A 134 -14.78 -11.59 -14.98
N ASN A 135 -13.91 -11.86 -15.95
CA ASN A 135 -13.77 -11.06 -17.16
C ASN A 135 -13.60 -9.56 -16.87
N CYS A 136 -12.62 -9.19 -16.05
CA CYS A 136 -12.34 -7.80 -15.74
C CYS A 136 -11.92 -7.01 -17.00
N ASP A 137 -12.43 -5.78 -17.15
CA ASP A 137 -12.02 -4.87 -18.23
C ASP A 137 -10.58 -4.40 -18.08
N LEU A 138 -10.13 -4.27 -16.82
CA LEU A 138 -8.81 -3.81 -16.43
C LEU A 138 -8.50 -4.28 -14.99
N VAL A 139 -7.24 -4.60 -14.71
CA VAL A 139 -6.79 -4.95 -13.37
C VAL A 139 -5.71 -3.98 -12.89
N LEU A 140 -5.88 -3.43 -11.70
CA LEU A 140 -4.89 -2.62 -11.00
C LEU A 140 -4.08 -3.53 -10.08
N LEU A 141 -2.79 -3.67 -10.38
CA LEU A 141 -1.91 -4.66 -9.76
C LEU A 141 -0.82 -3.97 -8.95
N GLU A 142 -0.84 -4.11 -7.62
CA GLU A 142 0.21 -3.61 -6.73
C GLU A 142 1.37 -4.59 -6.65
N THR A 143 2.62 -4.13 -6.87
CA THR A 143 3.80 -4.96 -6.55
C THR A 143 3.92 -5.16 -5.04
N GLY A 144 4.23 -6.39 -4.62
CA GLY A 144 4.52 -6.68 -3.22
C GLY A 144 5.84 -6.07 -2.78
N MET A 145 6.93 -6.39 -3.50
CA MET A 145 8.27 -5.90 -3.21
C MET A 145 9.11 -5.78 -4.48
N GLY A 146 9.77 -4.62 -4.67
CA GLY A 146 10.60 -4.39 -5.83
C GLY A 146 9.80 -4.17 -7.10
N GLY A 147 9.93 -5.07 -8.06
CA GLY A 147 9.25 -5.05 -9.36
C GLY A 147 9.69 -6.20 -10.24
N ASN A 148 10.95 -6.22 -10.70
CA ASN A 148 11.44 -7.17 -11.72
C ASN A 148 11.26 -8.66 -11.36
N LEU A 149 11.42 -9.02 -10.08
CA LEU A 149 11.28 -10.40 -9.57
C LEU A 149 10.03 -10.58 -8.69
N ASP A 150 9.17 -9.57 -8.63
CA ASP A 150 7.91 -9.67 -7.91
C ASP A 150 6.96 -10.66 -8.60
N ALA A 151 6.24 -11.47 -7.86
CA ALA A 151 5.32 -12.47 -8.42
C ALA A 151 4.29 -11.86 -9.37
N THR A 152 3.88 -10.61 -9.12
CA THR A 152 2.97 -9.87 -10.00
C THR A 152 3.58 -9.56 -11.36
N ASN A 153 4.92 -9.53 -11.47
CA ASN A 153 5.62 -9.16 -12.71
C ASN A 153 5.66 -10.26 -13.78
N ILE A 154 5.02 -11.39 -13.52
CA ILE A 154 4.81 -12.45 -14.52
C ILE A 154 3.90 -11.99 -15.67
N VAL A 155 3.07 -10.96 -15.46
CA VAL A 155 2.15 -10.42 -16.46
C VAL A 155 2.90 -9.84 -17.67
N LYS A 156 2.40 -10.12 -18.87
CA LYS A 156 2.92 -9.62 -20.14
C LYS A 156 2.05 -8.49 -20.71
N ASN A 157 0.76 -8.48 -20.38
CA ASN A 157 -0.23 -7.54 -20.92
C ASN A 157 -0.37 -6.26 -20.06
N THR A 158 0.78 -5.72 -19.58
CA THR A 158 0.81 -4.42 -18.91
C THR A 158 0.54 -3.31 -19.92
N LYS A 159 -0.55 -2.58 -19.74
CA LYS A 159 -0.93 -1.42 -20.59
C LYS A 159 -0.34 -0.13 -20.08
N LEU A 160 -0.31 0.02 -18.76
CA LEU A 160 0.25 1.19 -18.08
C LEU A 160 1.11 0.73 -16.89
N ALA A 161 2.36 1.16 -16.85
CA ALA A 161 3.23 1.05 -15.68
C ALA A 161 3.22 2.38 -14.93
N VAL A 162 2.89 2.34 -13.64
CA VAL A 162 2.86 3.53 -12.78
C VAL A 162 3.95 3.40 -11.71
N LEU A 163 4.89 4.37 -11.70
CA LEU A 163 5.97 4.42 -10.74
C LEU A 163 5.71 5.57 -9.75
N VAL A 164 5.26 5.21 -8.55
CA VAL A 164 5.08 6.16 -7.45
C VAL A 164 6.42 6.54 -6.83
N SER A 165 6.45 7.33 -5.75
CA SER A 165 7.70 7.79 -5.15
C SER A 165 8.65 6.63 -4.81
N ILE A 166 9.94 6.79 -5.15
CA ILE A 166 11.01 5.84 -4.87
C ILE A 166 11.92 6.43 -3.79
N SER A 167 12.11 5.68 -2.72
CA SER A 167 13.02 6.00 -1.61
C SER A 167 13.72 4.76 -1.11
N MET A 168 14.69 4.93 -0.22
CA MET A 168 15.38 3.80 0.42
C MET A 168 14.37 2.98 1.22
N ASP A 169 14.27 1.70 0.92
CA ASP A 169 13.45 0.70 1.63
C ASP A 169 13.88 -0.70 1.19
N HIS A 170 13.71 -1.70 2.05
CA HIS A 170 14.05 -3.09 1.76
C HIS A 170 15.47 -3.29 1.22
N MET A 171 16.46 -2.55 1.77
CA MET A 171 17.84 -2.50 1.24
C MET A 171 18.51 -3.88 1.15
N SER A 172 18.20 -4.80 2.06
CA SER A 172 18.70 -6.18 2.03
C SER A 172 18.28 -6.98 0.79
N PHE A 173 17.22 -6.55 0.09
CA PHE A 173 16.68 -7.24 -1.10
C PHE A 173 16.80 -6.40 -2.38
N LEU A 174 16.63 -5.08 -2.27
CA LEU A 174 16.50 -4.21 -3.44
C LEU A 174 17.81 -3.48 -3.82
N GLY A 175 18.76 -3.41 -2.89
CA GLY A 175 20.03 -2.73 -3.10
C GLY A 175 20.30 -1.59 -2.11
N ASN A 176 21.51 -1.06 -2.14
CA ASN A 176 22.01 -0.07 -1.19
C ASN A 176 22.00 1.36 -1.75
N THR A 177 21.63 1.54 -3.00
CA THR A 177 21.51 2.84 -3.68
C THR A 177 20.11 3.05 -4.22
N LEU A 178 19.75 4.32 -4.41
CA LEU A 178 18.45 4.67 -4.98
C LEU A 178 18.32 4.19 -6.43
N GLY A 179 19.42 4.16 -7.18
CA GLY A 179 19.48 3.64 -8.55
C GLY A 179 19.18 2.14 -8.62
N GLU A 180 19.81 1.33 -7.77
CA GLU A 180 19.53 -0.12 -7.69
C GLU A 180 18.07 -0.40 -7.35
N ILE A 181 17.51 0.34 -6.38
CA ILE A 181 16.09 0.21 -6.02
C ILE A 181 15.18 0.63 -7.18
N ALA A 182 15.53 1.72 -7.88
CA ALA A 182 14.79 2.19 -9.04
C ALA A 182 14.84 1.19 -10.20
N GLU A 183 15.98 0.55 -10.44
CA GLU A 183 16.14 -0.50 -11.47
C GLU A 183 15.23 -1.68 -11.20
N LYS A 184 15.16 -2.17 -9.94
CA LYS A 184 14.25 -3.25 -9.56
C LYS A 184 12.79 -2.87 -9.80
N LYS A 185 12.40 -1.63 -9.45
CA LYS A 185 11.02 -1.15 -9.60
C LYS A 185 10.67 -0.87 -11.06
N ALA A 186 11.59 -0.33 -11.86
CA ALA A 186 11.41 -0.11 -13.30
C ALA A 186 11.25 -1.42 -14.08
N GLY A 187 11.56 -2.58 -13.48
CA GLY A 187 11.32 -3.89 -14.08
C GLY A 187 9.87 -4.22 -14.41
N ILE A 188 8.90 -3.43 -13.91
CA ILE A 188 7.49 -3.56 -14.30
C ILE A 188 7.18 -2.95 -15.66
N ILE A 189 8.08 -2.13 -16.22
CA ILE A 189 7.92 -1.53 -17.55
C ILE A 189 8.08 -2.62 -18.60
N LYS A 190 7.11 -2.77 -19.48
CA LYS A 190 7.08 -3.79 -20.52
C LYS A 190 7.10 -3.15 -21.91
N PRO A 191 7.65 -3.83 -22.94
CA PRO A 191 7.51 -3.37 -24.33
C PRO A 191 6.05 -3.12 -24.69
N GLY A 192 5.77 -1.97 -25.31
CA GLY A 192 4.43 -1.59 -25.76
C GLY A 192 3.51 -1.03 -24.68
N CYS A 193 3.93 -0.94 -23.41
CA CYS A 193 3.16 -0.22 -22.39
C CYS A 193 3.38 1.29 -22.48
N ARG A 194 2.59 2.05 -21.74
CA ARG A 194 2.84 3.46 -21.41
C ARG A 194 3.36 3.56 -19.97
N VAL A 195 4.07 4.62 -19.65
CA VAL A 195 4.65 4.82 -18.32
C VAL A 195 4.20 6.18 -17.77
N VAL A 196 3.80 6.18 -16.50
CA VAL A 196 3.61 7.41 -15.71
C VAL A 196 4.43 7.30 -14.43
N THR A 197 5.23 8.30 -14.15
CA THR A 197 6.00 8.37 -12.90
C THR A 197 5.80 9.71 -12.24
N THR A 198 5.83 9.76 -10.91
CA THR A 198 5.96 11.05 -10.23
C THR A 198 7.36 11.62 -10.43
N LYS A 199 7.56 12.91 -10.19
CA LYS A 199 8.87 13.55 -10.15
C LYS A 199 9.77 12.84 -9.12
N GLN A 200 10.82 12.21 -9.59
CA GLN A 200 11.74 11.40 -8.78
C GLN A 200 13.01 12.17 -8.44
N LYS A 201 13.78 11.69 -7.47
CA LYS A 201 15.16 12.13 -7.27
C LYS A 201 15.99 11.81 -8.53
N PRO A 202 17.04 12.62 -8.85
CA PRO A 202 17.76 12.51 -10.13
C PRO A 202 18.23 11.10 -10.48
N GLU A 203 18.79 10.36 -9.52
CA GLU A 203 19.30 9.01 -9.72
C GLU A 203 18.19 8.03 -10.15
N ALA A 204 17.03 8.06 -9.47
CA ALA A 204 15.89 7.22 -9.83
C ALA A 204 15.23 7.67 -11.15
N ALA A 205 15.14 8.99 -11.38
CA ALA A 205 14.61 9.55 -12.62
C ALA A 205 15.39 9.09 -13.84
N GLN A 206 16.74 9.09 -13.75
CA GLN A 206 17.62 8.65 -14.83
C GLN A 206 17.39 7.17 -15.17
N VAL A 207 17.34 6.29 -14.15
CA VAL A 207 17.08 4.84 -14.37
C VAL A 207 15.75 4.59 -15.07
N ILE A 208 14.69 5.30 -14.67
CA ILE A 208 13.38 5.17 -15.30
C ILE A 208 13.43 5.64 -16.76
N ALA A 209 14.04 6.81 -17.00
CA ALA A 209 14.17 7.36 -18.35
C ALA A 209 14.97 6.44 -19.27
N ASP A 210 16.09 5.90 -18.80
CA ASP A 210 16.94 4.96 -19.55
C ASP A 210 16.18 3.67 -19.88
N THR A 211 15.39 3.15 -18.93
CA THR A 211 14.54 1.98 -19.15
C THR A 211 13.48 2.24 -20.20
N CYS A 212 12.78 3.38 -20.12
CA CYS A 212 11.78 3.78 -21.13
C CYS A 212 12.41 3.95 -22.53
N ASN A 213 13.56 4.61 -22.61
CA ASN A 213 14.29 4.79 -23.86
C ASN A 213 14.72 3.45 -24.46
N LYS A 214 15.26 2.55 -23.65
CA LYS A 214 15.68 1.19 -24.07
C LYS A 214 14.52 0.37 -24.62
N LEU A 215 13.34 0.50 -24.03
CA LEU A 215 12.13 -0.23 -24.43
C LEU A 215 11.28 0.52 -25.46
N HIS A 216 11.70 1.74 -25.85
CA HIS A 216 10.96 2.62 -26.76
C HIS A 216 9.51 2.86 -26.33
N VAL A 217 9.26 3.06 -25.03
CA VAL A 217 7.93 3.33 -24.48
C VAL A 217 7.79 4.78 -24.04
N PRO A 218 6.60 5.39 -24.26
CA PRO A 218 6.35 6.76 -23.81
C PRO A 218 6.29 6.84 -22.28
N CYS A 219 6.90 7.89 -21.72
CA CYS A 219 6.93 8.15 -20.30
C CYS A 219 6.44 9.57 -20.00
N VAL A 220 5.44 9.69 -19.13
CA VAL A 220 4.96 10.96 -18.59
C VAL A 220 5.48 11.13 -17.17
N VAL A 221 6.16 12.24 -16.92
CA VAL A 221 6.58 12.64 -15.58
C VAL A 221 5.51 13.56 -14.99
N SER A 222 4.85 13.09 -13.95
CA SER A 222 3.86 13.85 -13.20
C SER A 222 4.57 14.79 -12.23
N ASP A 223 4.44 16.11 -12.43
CA ASP A 223 4.99 17.11 -11.52
C ASP A 223 3.90 17.61 -10.56
N PRO A 224 3.97 17.25 -9.27
CA PRO A 224 2.99 17.71 -8.28
C PRO A 224 3.07 19.23 -7.99
N ASP A 225 4.15 19.90 -8.41
CA ASP A 225 4.32 21.35 -8.23
C ASP A 225 3.44 22.14 -9.20
N GLU A 226 2.95 21.52 -10.29
CA GLU A 226 1.95 22.10 -11.20
C GLU A 226 0.56 22.23 -10.56
N ALA A 227 0.30 21.50 -9.47
CA ALA A 227 -0.96 21.57 -8.75
C ALA A 227 -0.90 22.58 -7.60
N VAL A 228 -1.77 23.59 -7.65
CA VAL A 228 -1.87 24.63 -6.63
C VAL A 228 -2.83 24.21 -5.54
N LEU A 229 -2.31 24.01 -4.32
CA LEU A 229 -3.12 23.69 -3.15
C LEU A 229 -3.94 24.94 -2.76
N GLU A 230 -5.26 24.77 -2.59
CA GLU A 230 -6.16 25.88 -2.20
C GLU A 230 -6.61 25.75 -0.75
N LYS A 231 -7.00 24.55 -0.34
CA LYS A 231 -7.44 24.24 1.02
C LYS A 231 -7.01 22.85 1.41
N GLU A 232 -6.69 22.67 2.68
CA GLU A 232 -6.44 21.36 3.24
C GLU A 232 -6.83 21.26 4.72
N SER A 233 -7.11 20.06 5.14
CA SER A 233 -7.39 19.66 6.51
C SER A 233 -7.12 18.16 6.68
N VAL A 234 -7.24 17.67 7.90
CA VAL A 234 -7.19 16.23 8.19
C VAL A 234 -8.39 15.43 7.61
N PHE A 235 -9.33 16.11 6.96
CA PHE A 235 -10.50 15.52 6.32
C PHE A 235 -10.45 15.58 4.79
N GLY A 236 -9.36 16.08 4.21
CA GLY A 236 -9.17 16.16 2.77
C GLY A 236 -8.55 17.46 2.30
N GLN A 237 -8.36 17.56 0.99
CA GLN A 237 -7.67 18.66 0.32
C GLN A 237 -8.45 19.14 -0.91
N THR A 238 -8.26 20.39 -1.29
CA THR A 238 -8.73 20.95 -2.55
C THR A 238 -7.55 21.63 -3.25
N PHE A 239 -7.39 21.35 -4.55
CA PHE A 239 -6.32 21.90 -5.36
C PHE A 239 -6.78 22.17 -6.79
N SER A 240 -6.10 23.09 -7.46
CA SER A 240 -6.26 23.34 -8.90
C SER A 240 -5.13 22.67 -9.67
N TYR A 241 -5.46 22.00 -10.77
CA TYR A 241 -4.51 21.33 -11.66
C TYR A 241 -5.00 21.39 -13.12
N LYS A 242 -4.13 21.84 -14.03
CA LYS A 242 -4.44 22.00 -15.46
C LYS A 242 -5.73 22.83 -15.72
N GLY A 243 -5.97 23.85 -14.91
CA GLY A 243 -7.16 24.73 -15.00
C GLY A 243 -8.44 24.17 -14.40
N GLU A 244 -8.42 22.96 -13.87
CA GLU A 244 -9.55 22.30 -13.22
C GLU A 244 -9.36 22.23 -11.69
N LYS A 245 -10.47 22.32 -10.97
CA LYS A 245 -10.48 22.21 -9.50
C LYS A 245 -10.87 20.81 -9.06
N PHE A 246 -10.06 20.22 -8.17
CA PHE A 246 -10.27 18.90 -7.61
C PHE A 246 -10.40 18.97 -6.09
N ALA A 247 -11.18 18.05 -5.53
CA ALA A 247 -11.24 17.78 -4.11
C ALA A 247 -10.91 16.29 -3.88
N ILE A 248 -10.16 16.00 -2.82
CA ILE A 248 -9.85 14.65 -2.36
C ILE A 248 -10.21 14.50 -0.89
N SER A 249 -10.72 13.33 -0.53
CA SER A 249 -11.06 12.96 0.86
C SER A 249 -9.87 12.41 1.65
N LEU A 250 -8.81 11.97 0.97
CA LEU A 250 -7.61 11.48 1.63
C LEU A 250 -6.79 12.64 2.19
N ALA A 251 -6.36 12.50 3.44
CA ALA A 251 -5.55 13.48 4.15
C ALA A 251 -4.06 13.11 4.17
N GLY A 252 -3.22 14.08 4.57
CA GLY A 252 -1.76 13.98 4.55
C GLY A 252 -1.17 14.76 3.39
N VAL A 253 -0.08 15.50 3.64
CA VAL A 253 0.54 16.44 2.69
C VAL A 253 0.93 15.81 1.34
N TYR A 254 1.16 14.50 1.33
CA TYR A 254 1.55 13.71 0.16
C TYR A 254 0.38 13.26 -0.73
N GLN A 255 -0.88 13.44 -0.31
CA GLN A 255 -2.02 12.92 -1.07
C GLN A 255 -2.33 13.73 -2.33
N LYS A 256 -2.03 15.03 -2.33
CA LYS A 256 -2.08 15.84 -3.56
C LYS A 256 -1.13 15.26 -4.63
N GLU A 257 0.10 14.89 -4.24
CA GLU A 257 1.09 14.28 -5.15
C GLU A 257 0.55 12.98 -5.76
N ASN A 258 -0.04 12.09 -4.92
CA ASN A 258 -0.64 10.84 -5.38
C ASN A 258 -1.84 11.06 -6.29
N ALA A 259 -2.69 12.06 -5.98
CA ALA A 259 -3.85 12.40 -6.81
C ALA A 259 -3.45 12.94 -8.19
N VAL A 260 -2.42 13.81 -8.26
CA VAL A 260 -1.89 14.35 -9.52
C VAL A 260 -1.29 13.21 -10.37
N LEU A 261 -0.57 12.27 -9.75
CA LEU A 261 -0.06 11.08 -10.45
C LEU A 261 -1.21 10.22 -10.99
N ALA A 262 -2.27 10.01 -10.20
CA ALA A 262 -3.44 9.27 -10.64
C ALA A 262 -4.17 9.97 -11.81
N LEU A 263 -4.28 11.31 -11.78
CA LEU A 263 -4.87 12.07 -12.90
C LEU A 263 -4.08 11.90 -14.20
N ASN A 264 -2.74 11.95 -14.15
CA ASN A 264 -1.91 11.68 -15.32
C ASN A 264 -2.03 10.22 -15.78
N ALA A 265 -2.15 9.27 -14.85
CA ALA A 265 -2.40 7.87 -15.21
C ALA A 265 -3.76 7.68 -15.89
N LEU A 266 -4.83 8.37 -15.45
CA LEU A 266 -6.13 8.37 -16.11
C LEU A 266 -6.05 8.97 -17.52
N GLU A 267 -5.28 10.05 -17.73
CA GLU A 267 -5.07 10.63 -19.08
C GLU A 267 -4.37 9.63 -20.02
N GLU A 268 -3.42 8.84 -19.50
CA GLU A 268 -2.77 7.80 -20.31
C GLU A 268 -3.69 6.60 -20.57
N LEU A 269 -4.58 6.26 -19.62
CA LEU A 269 -5.61 5.24 -19.82
C LEU A 269 -6.66 5.65 -20.85
N ASP A 270 -7.04 6.93 -20.91
CA ASP A 270 -7.93 7.44 -21.97
C ASP A 270 -7.34 7.18 -23.38
N ARG A 271 -6.03 7.41 -23.54
CA ARG A 271 -5.33 7.14 -24.81
C ARG A 271 -5.28 5.66 -25.18
N LEU A 272 -5.48 4.79 -24.19
CA LEU A 272 -5.51 3.34 -24.33
C LEU A 272 -6.92 2.78 -24.47
N GLY A 273 -7.97 3.65 -24.41
CA GLY A 273 -9.37 3.28 -24.60
C GLY A 273 -10.20 3.17 -23.31
N TRP A 274 -9.59 3.31 -22.12
CA TRP A 274 -10.34 3.41 -20.85
C TRP A 274 -10.63 4.87 -20.54
N THR A 275 -11.63 5.43 -21.20
CA THR A 275 -11.94 6.87 -21.17
C THR A 275 -12.72 7.27 -19.93
N THR A 276 -12.37 8.43 -19.37
CA THR A 276 -13.06 9.03 -18.23
C THR A 276 -13.33 10.51 -18.48
N THR A 277 -14.53 10.98 -18.16
CA THR A 277 -14.85 12.41 -18.22
C THR A 277 -14.20 13.16 -17.06
N MET A 278 -14.06 14.48 -17.18
CA MET A 278 -13.54 15.30 -16.08
C MET A 278 -14.42 15.21 -14.82
N GLU A 279 -15.74 15.12 -15.00
CA GLU A 279 -16.67 14.94 -13.88
C GLU A 279 -16.46 13.61 -13.17
N GLN A 280 -16.27 12.51 -13.91
CA GLN A 280 -15.96 11.19 -13.33
C GLN A 280 -14.64 11.19 -12.57
N ARG A 281 -13.62 11.91 -13.05
CA ARG A 281 -12.33 12.06 -12.35
C ARG A 281 -12.50 12.84 -11.05
N LYS A 282 -13.23 13.97 -11.07
CA LYS A 282 -13.52 14.77 -9.87
C LYS A 282 -14.30 13.96 -8.83
N ASP A 283 -15.34 13.26 -9.29
CA ASP A 283 -16.18 12.42 -8.46
C ASP A 283 -15.39 11.23 -7.87
N GLY A 284 -14.59 10.55 -8.70
CA GLY A 284 -13.74 9.44 -8.27
C GLY A 284 -12.73 9.85 -7.21
N LEU A 285 -11.99 10.94 -7.43
CA LEU A 285 -11.01 11.43 -6.47
C LEU A 285 -11.66 11.84 -5.13
N LEU A 286 -12.79 12.51 -5.18
CA LEU A 286 -13.53 12.95 -3.98
C LEU A 286 -14.04 11.76 -3.15
N HIS A 287 -14.52 10.70 -3.78
CA HIS A 287 -15.11 9.55 -3.10
C HIS A 287 -14.11 8.41 -2.85
N THR A 288 -12.82 8.63 -3.15
CA THR A 288 -11.79 7.65 -2.83
C THR A 288 -11.61 7.52 -1.33
N SER A 289 -11.67 6.28 -0.84
CA SER A 289 -11.36 5.93 0.54
C SER A 289 -10.17 4.95 0.56
N TRP A 290 -9.19 5.25 1.41
CA TRP A 290 -8.03 4.39 1.57
C TRP A 290 -7.61 4.36 3.04
N LYS A 291 -8.10 3.37 3.77
CA LYS A 291 -7.90 3.24 5.21
C LYS A 291 -6.42 2.98 5.56
N GLY A 292 -5.99 3.48 6.73
CA GLY A 292 -4.63 3.31 7.22
C GLY A 292 -3.59 4.23 6.57
N ARG A 293 -4.03 5.29 5.90
CA ARG A 293 -3.16 6.36 5.38
C ARG A 293 -3.69 7.71 5.85
N PHE A 294 -3.12 8.19 6.93
CA PHE A 294 -3.50 9.42 7.63
C PHE A 294 -5.02 9.52 7.84
N THR A 295 -5.60 8.41 8.29
CA THR A 295 -7.06 8.23 8.37
C THR A 295 -7.58 8.60 9.74
N VAL A 296 -8.56 9.49 9.79
CA VAL A 296 -9.30 9.81 11.02
C VAL A 296 -10.23 8.66 11.35
N ILE A 297 -10.04 8.05 12.52
CA ILE A 297 -10.90 6.95 13.03
C ILE A 297 -11.76 7.38 14.20
N ASN A 298 -11.43 8.49 14.87
CA ASN A 298 -12.27 9.14 15.88
C ASN A 298 -12.11 10.66 15.81
N LYS A 299 -13.17 11.42 16.12
CA LYS A 299 -13.19 12.88 15.99
C LYS A 299 -12.93 13.62 17.29
N LYS A 300 -13.25 13.04 18.45
CA LYS A 300 -13.09 13.63 19.78
C LYS A 300 -12.72 12.57 20.82
N PRO A 301 -11.46 12.56 21.32
CA PRO A 301 -10.31 13.28 20.77
C PRO A 301 -10.02 12.89 19.33
N LEU A 302 -9.37 13.77 18.55
CA LEU A 302 -8.99 13.44 17.18
C LEU A 302 -8.01 12.28 17.20
N PHE A 303 -8.37 11.17 16.54
CA PHE A 303 -7.56 9.98 16.48
C PHE A 303 -7.28 9.62 15.02
N ILE A 304 -6.01 9.56 14.65
CA ILE A 304 -5.53 9.30 13.29
C ILE A 304 -4.67 8.05 13.29
N VAL A 305 -4.81 7.24 12.23
CA VAL A 305 -3.96 6.08 11.98
C VAL A 305 -3.21 6.24 10.66
N ASP A 306 -1.95 5.80 10.63
CA ASP A 306 -1.10 5.80 9.44
C ASP A 306 -0.15 4.60 9.40
N GLY A 307 0.15 4.11 8.21
CA GLY A 307 1.05 2.99 8.01
C GLY A 307 2.53 3.34 7.88
N ALA A 308 2.97 4.54 8.25
CA ALA A 308 4.37 4.97 8.14
C ALA A 308 5.30 4.05 8.94
N HIS A 309 6.28 3.42 8.25
CA HIS A 309 7.18 2.42 8.84
C HIS A 309 8.60 2.42 8.23
N ASN A 310 8.90 3.35 7.33
CA ASN A 310 10.22 3.54 6.73
C ASN A 310 10.64 5.01 6.77
N ALA A 311 11.90 5.29 6.48
CA ALA A 311 12.46 6.63 6.56
C ALA A 311 11.70 7.67 5.72
N GLY A 312 11.32 7.32 4.48
CA GLY A 312 10.60 8.23 3.57
C GLY A 312 9.17 8.52 4.04
N ALA A 313 8.47 7.52 4.59
CA ALA A 313 7.15 7.71 5.18
C ALA A 313 7.22 8.52 6.48
N ALA A 314 8.27 8.33 7.29
CA ALA A 314 8.51 9.11 8.50
C ALA A 314 8.74 10.60 8.20
N ASP A 315 9.44 10.94 7.11
CA ASP A 315 9.60 12.33 6.66
C ASP A 315 8.25 12.97 6.33
N LYS A 316 7.41 12.27 5.56
CA LYS A 316 6.06 12.76 5.20
C LYS A 316 5.12 12.82 6.40
N MET A 317 5.26 11.89 7.36
CA MET A 317 4.55 11.96 8.64
C MET A 317 4.96 13.18 9.46
N ALA A 318 6.26 13.41 9.62
CA ALA A 318 6.80 14.56 10.34
C ALA A 318 6.37 15.90 9.68
N GLU A 319 6.34 15.95 8.34
CA GLU A 319 5.82 17.10 7.59
C GLU A 319 4.33 17.31 7.87
N SER A 320 3.51 16.26 7.81
CA SER A 320 2.08 16.31 8.09
C SER A 320 1.80 16.74 9.54
N VAL A 321 2.57 16.21 10.51
CA VAL A 321 2.45 16.57 11.93
C VAL A 321 2.74 18.06 12.15
N ARG A 322 3.85 18.59 11.61
CA ARG A 322 4.17 20.00 11.71
C ARG A 322 3.10 20.89 11.09
N HIS A 323 2.55 20.41 9.96
CA HIS A 323 1.59 21.19 9.19
C HIS A 323 0.21 21.23 9.87
N TYR A 324 -0.35 20.09 10.24
CA TYR A 324 -1.73 20.00 10.76
C TYR A 324 -1.82 20.22 12.28
N PHE A 325 -0.75 19.92 13.03
CA PHE A 325 -0.82 19.82 14.49
C PHE A 325 0.16 20.70 15.25
N ASN A 326 0.64 21.77 14.61
CA ASN A 326 1.50 22.74 15.30
C ASN A 326 0.79 23.30 16.54
N GLY A 327 1.42 23.19 17.71
CA GLY A 327 0.87 23.63 19.00
C GLY A 327 -0.19 22.69 19.61
N LYS A 328 -0.44 21.51 19.02
CA LYS A 328 -1.33 20.50 19.60
C LYS A 328 -0.56 19.56 20.55
N LYS A 329 -1.29 19.00 21.51
CA LYS A 329 -0.81 17.94 22.39
C LYS A 329 -0.88 16.60 21.63
N LEU A 330 0.27 16.04 21.27
CA LEU A 330 0.34 14.80 20.50
C LEU A 330 0.60 13.61 21.41
N ILE A 331 -0.22 12.57 21.23
CA ILE A 331 -0.10 11.30 21.93
C ILE A 331 0.08 10.22 20.86
N TYR A 332 1.19 9.48 20.94
CA TYR A 332 1.49 8.45 19.95
C TYR A 332 1.18 7.05 20.48
N ILE A 333 0.67 6.19 19.60
CA ILE A 333 0.65 4.74 19.77
C ILE A 333 1.51 4.15 18.66
N MET A 334 2.57 3.41 19.02
CA MET A 334 3.53 2.89 18.05
C MET A 334 3.72 1.38 18.19
N GLY A 335 3.66 0.68 17.05
CA GLY A 335 4.03 -0.73 16.92
C GLY A 335 4.82 -0.94 15.64
N VAL A 336 5.92 -1.69 15.69
CA VAL A 336 6.85 -1.84 14.57
C VAL A 336 7.31 -3.29 14.42
N PHE A 337 7.89 -3.62 13.27
CA PHE A 337 8.64 -4.86 13.08
C PHE A 337 10.12 -4.64 13.36
N ALA A 338 10.78 -5.64 13.94
CA ALA A 338 12.18 -5.59 14.35
C ALA A 338 13.15 -5.39 13.17
N ASP A 339 12.78 -5.87 12.00
CA ASP A 339 13.55 -5.79 10.75
C ASP A 339 13.37 -4.48 9.98
N LYS A 340 12.55 -3.54 10.49
CA LYS A 340 12.34 -2.23 9.89
C LYS A 340 13.22 -1.14 10.51
N GLU A 341 13.35 -0.02 9.80
CA GLU A 341 14.17 1.13 10.21
C GLU A 341 13.50 1.96 11.33
N TYR A 342 12.93 1.30 12.34
CA TYR A 342 12.14 1.95 13.39
C TYR A 342 12.91 3.02 14.16
N LYS A 343 14.24 2.90 14.29
CA LYS A 343 15.07 3.93 14.94
C LYS A 343 15.06 5.25 14.18
N ILE A 344 15.09 5.19 12.82
CA ILE A 344 14.99 6.39 11.98
C ILE A 344 13.58 6.98 12.08
N VAL A 345 12.55 6.14 12.15
CA VAL A 345 11.17 6.62 12.36
C VAL A 345 11.06 7.35 13.69
N LEU A 346 11.59 6.80 14.78
CA LEU A 346 11.61 7.42 16.10
C LEU A 346 12.40 8.74 16.10
N GLU A 347 13.59 8.78 15.53
CA GLU A 347 14.42 9.98 15.40
C GLU A 347 13.66 11.14 14.75
N LYS A 348 12.91 10.84 13.69
CA LYS A 348 12.17 11.85 12.91
C LYS A 348 10.86 12.29 13.55
N THR A 349 10.24 11.47 14.39
CA THR A 349 8.86 11.71 14.83
C THR A 349 8.66 11.80 16.34
N ALA A 350 9.47 11.13 17.16
CA ALA A 350 9.20 10.98 18.59
C ALA A 350 9.24 12.31 19.37
N HIS A 351 10.02 13.28 18.92
CA HIS A 351 10.16 14.59 19.58
C HIS A 351 8.90 15.48 19.47
N PHE A 352 7.95 15.15 18.59
CA PHE A 352 6.68 15.88 18.51
C PHE A 352 5.68 15.46 19.58
N ALA A 353 5.81 14.23 20.12
CA ALA A 353 4.84 13.68 21.04
C ALA A 353 5.08 14.15 22.48
N GLU A 354 4.02 14.48 23.20
CA GLU A 354 4.05 14.65 24.65
C GLU A 354 4.13 13.30 25.35
N LYS A 355 3.44 12.28 24.80
CA LYS A 355 3.44 10.91 25.34
C LYS A 355 3.52 9.90 24.21
N ILE A 356 4.27 8.81 24.42
CA ILE A 356 4.35 7.69 23.47
C ILE A 356 3.99 6.39 24.21
N TYR A 357 2.99 5.68 23.70
CA TYR A 357 2.64 4.33 24.12
C TYR A 357 3.11 3.34 23.05
N THR A 358 3.89 2.36 23.45
CA THR A 358 4.38 1.33 22.53
C THR A 358 3.63 0.03 22.71
N ILE A 359 3.35 -0.64 21.61
CA ILE A 359 2.67 -1.93 21.55
C ILE A 359 3.52 -2.96 20.81
N GLU A 360 3.31 -4.22 21.11
CA GLU A 360 3.75 -5.32 20.26
C GLU A 360 2.70 -5.59 19.19
N THR A 361 3.12 -5.68 17.93
CA THR A 361 2.22 -6.00 16.82
C THR A 361 1.69 -7.43 16.97
N PRO A 362 0.36 -7.66 17.03
CA PRO A 362 -0.19 -8.98 17.30
C PRO A 362 0.10 -9.97 16.17
N ASP A 363 0.14 -11.24 16.51
CA ASP A 363 0.16 -12.41 15.62
C ASP A 363 1.25 -12.36 14.52
N ASN A 364 2.40 -11.74 14.83
CA ASN A 364 3.49 -11.65 13.86
C ASN A 364 4.86 -11.88 14.53
N PRO A 365 5.62 -12.92 14.12
CA PRO A 365 6.92 -13.23 14.69
C PRO A 365 8.00 -12.17 14.44
N ARG A 366 7.76 -11.22 13.53
CA ARG A 366 8.65 -10.08 13.27
C ARG A 366 8.39 -8.89 14.20
N ALA A 367 7.36 -8.96 15.06
CA ALA A 367 7.03 -7.86 15.95
C ALA A 367 8.20 -7.53 16.88
N LEU A 368 8.49 -6.24 17.04
CA LEU A 368 9.41 -5.78 18.08
C LEU A 368 8.64 -5.75 19.40
N PRO A 369 9.17 -6.36 20.50
CA PRO A 369 8.53 -6.30 21.79
C PRO A 369 8.27 -4.86 22.26
N ALA A 370 7.10 -4.62 22.85
CA ALA A 370 6.66 -3.27 23.26
C ALA A 370 7.69 -2.56 24.15
N GLU A 371 8.31 -3.26 25.11
CA GLU A 371 9.32 -2.67 26.02
C GLU A 371 10.63 -2.33 25.27
N GLU A 372 11.04 -3.13 24.30
CA GLU A 372 12.22 -2.81 23.49
C GLU A 372 11.98 -1.57 22.63
N LEU A 373 10.78 -1.43 22.06
CA LEU A 373 10.39 -0.23 21.32
C LEU A 373 10.33 0.98 22.26
N ALA A 374 9.76 0.85 23.48
CA ALA A 374 9.73 1.92 24.47
C ALA A 374 11.15 2.36 24.87
N LYS A 375 12.05 1.42 25.09
CA LYS A 375 13.45 1.69 25.40
C LYS A 375 14.14 2.48 24.27
N ALA A 376 13.92 2.09 23.03
CA ALA A 376 14.43 2.82 21.87
C ALA A 376 13.83 4.23 21.75
N ALA A 377 12.52 4.38 22.03
CA ALA A 377 11.83 5.66 21.96
C ALA A 377 12.29 6.63 23.05
N ARG A 378 12.64 6.13 24.26
CA ARG A 378 13.14 6.96 25.38
C ARG A 378 14.43 7.71 25.07
N VAL A 379 15.18 7.28 24.06
CA VAL A 379 16.36 8.02 23.57
C VAL A 379 15.97 9.40 23.00
N TYR A 380 14.79 9.49 22.41
CA TYR A 380 14.26 10.70 21.74
C TYR A 380 13.15 11.38 22.55
N ASN A 381 12.44 10.62 23.37
CA ASN A 381 11.33 11.10 24.18
C ASN A 381 11.20 10.29 25.47
N SER A 382 11.58 10.89 26.60
CA SER A 382 11.62 10.23 27.93
C SER A 382 10.24 9.79 28.45
N SER A 383 9.13 10.29 27.87
CA SER A 383 7.76 9.94 28.23
C SER A 383 7.29 8.60 27.64
N ALA A 384 8.12 7.92 26.85
CA ALA A 384 7.74 6.67 26.19
C ALA A 384 7.54 5.53 27.20
N GLU A 385 6.43 4.81 27.06
CA GLU A 385 5.97 3.76 27.96
C GLU A 385 5.44 2.56 27.18
N SER A 386 5.82 1.35 27.58
CA SER A 386 5.26 0.12 27.00
C SER A 386 3.87 -0.17 27.57
N THR A 387 3.04 -0.78 26.76
CA THR A 387 1.69 -1.21 27.13
C THR A 387 1.54 -2.73 27.01
N LYS A 388 0.57 -3.28 27.72
CA LYS A 388 0.34 -4.74 27.77
C LYS A 388 -0.40 -5.27 26.56
N SER A 389 -1.17 -4.41 25.90
CA SER A 389 -1.99 -4.76 24.74
C SER A 389 -2.39 -3.50 23.95
N ILE A 390 -2.93 -3.67 22.76
CA ILE A 390 -3.57 -2.59 21.98
C ILE A 390 -4.66 -1.90 22.79
N LYS A 391 -5.50 -2.67 23.51
CA LYS A 391 -6.58 -2.14 24.33
C LYS A 391 -6.05 -1.26 25.48
N ASP A 392 -5.01 -1.71 26.18
CA ASP A 392 -4.33 -0.91 27.22
C ASP A 392 -3.75 0.39 26.65
N ALA A 393 -3.18 0.34 25.44
CA ALA A 393 -2.66 1.53 24.76
C ALA A 393 -3.77 2.53 24.40
N VAL A 394 -4.91 2.05 23.89
CA VAL A 394 -6.08 2.86 23.57
C VAL A 394 -6.64 3.52 24.84
N GLU A 395 -6.90 2.77 25.89
CA GLU A 395 -7.41 3.28 27.16
C GLU A 395 -6.49 4.37 27.75
N LYS A 396 -5.17 4.13 27.76
CA LYS A 396 -4.18 5.11 28.23
C LYS A 396 -4.11 6.36 27.35
N ALA A 397 -4.19 6.20 26.02
CA ALA A 397 -4.15 7.31 25.09
C ALA A 397 -5.39 8.20 25.23
N PHE A 398 -6.59 7.62 25.34
CA PHE A 398 -7.81 8.39 25.60
C PHE A 398 -7.78 9.07 26.98
N SER A 399 -7.34 8.37 28.02
CA SER A 399 -7.16 8.96 29.36
C SER A 399 -6.16 10.11 29.36
N CYS A 400 -5.04 9.97 28.62
CA CYS A 400 -4.05 11.04 28.48
C CYS A 400 -4.59 12.25 27.70
N ALA A 401 -5.40 11.99 26.66
CA ALA A 401 -6.06 13.04 25.86
C ALA A 401 -7.08 13.81 26.70
N GLY A 402 -7.87 13.10 27.52
CA GLY A 402 -8.97 13.68 28.28
C GLY A 402 -9.98 14.39 27.38
N ASP A 403 -10.65 15.40 27.92
CA ASP A 403 -11.59 16.26 27.17
C ASP A 403 -10.92 17.44 26.45
N ASP A 404 -9.58 17.45 26.35
CA ASP A 404 -8.83 18.53 25.73
C ASP A 404 -8.94 18.46 24.19
N GLU A 405 -9.66 19.42 23.60
CA GLU A 405 -9.83 19.53 22.13
C GLU A 405 -8.49 19.83 21.40
N ASN A 406 -7.43 20.18 22.14
CA ASN A 406 -6.09 20.30 21.57
C ASN A 406 -5.33 18.99 21.51
N SER A 407 -5.84 17.93 22.12
CA SER A 407 -5.22 16.61 22.08
C SER A 407 -5.48 15.89 20.75
N VAL A 408 -4.43 15.28 20.21
CA VAL A 408 -4.50 14.44 19.01
C VAL A 408 -3.77 13.12 19.30
N ILE A 409 -4.45 12.02 19.06
CA ILE A 409 -3.87 10.68 19.13
C ILE A 409 -3.46 10.27 17.72
N LEU A 410 -2.22 9.81 17.54
CA LEU A 410 -1.69 9.36 16.27
C LEU A 410 -1.06 7.98 16.42
N ALA A 411 -1.61 6.98 15.71
CA ALA A 411 -1.09 5.62 15.74
C ALA A 411 -0.40 5.26 14.42
N PHE A 412 0.86 4.80 14.49
CA PHE A 412 1.66 4.46 13.31
C PHE A 412 2.83 3.51 13.63
N GLY A 413 3.58 3.10 12.60
CA GLY A 413 4.76 2.24 12.69
C GLY A 413 4.62 0.91 11.96
N SER A 414 3.41 0.40 11.80
CA SER A 414 3.09 -0.76 10.95
C SER A 414 1.63 -0.77 10.57
N LEU A 415 1.33 -1.19 9.35
CA LEU A 415 -0.06 -1.41 8.92
C LEU A 415 -0.73 -2.60 9.63
N SER A 416 0.06 -3.57 10.08
CA SER A 416 -0.43 -4.86 10.59
C SER A 416 -1.25 -4.79 11.87
N PHE A 417 -1.10 -3.75 12.70
CA PHE A 417 -1.90 -3.59 13.92
C PHE A 417 -3.07 -2.60 13.77
N ILE A 418 -3.12 -1.83 12.67
CA ILE A 418 -4.11 -0.74 12.51
C ILE A 418 -5.54 -1.27 12.53
N GLY A 419 -5.80 -2.43 11.92
CA GLY A 419 -7.12 -3.05 11.95
C GLY A 419 -7.57 -3.38 13.39
N ALA A 420 -6.73 -4.08 14.15
CA ALA A 420 -7.00 -4.41 15.55
C ALA A 420 -7.13 -3.15 16.42
N LEU A 421 -6.30 -2.13 16.16
CA LEU A 421 -6.38 -0.85 16.87
C LEU A 421 -7.70 -0.12 16.59
N THR A 422 -8.14 -0.08 15.32
CA THR A 422 -9.40 0.57 14.94
C THR A 422 -10.58 -0.10 15.64
N ASN A 423 -10.63 -1.44 15.66
CA ASN A 423 -11.66 -2.18 16.38
C ASN A 423 -11.64 -1.86 17.89
N ALA A 424 -10.44 -1.80 18.50
CA ALA A 424 -10.31 -1.46 19.92
C ALA A 424 -10.77 -0.02 20.22
N VAL A 425 -10.58 0.92 19.30
CA VAL A 425 -11.08 2.29 19.42
C VAL A 425 -12.60 2.32 19.29
N GLU A 426 -13.18 1.60 18.32
CA GLU A 426 -14.63 1.48 18.14
C GLU A 426 -15.30 0.87 19.38
N GLU A 427 -14.71 -0.19 19.97
CA GLU A 427 -15.20 -0.78 21.22
C GLU A 427 -15.09 0.16 22.43
N TYR A 428 -14.09 1.05 22.45
CA TYR A 428 -13.87 1.99 23.57
C TYR A 428 -14.86 3.16 23.53
N VAL A 429 -15.19 3.62 22.32
CA VAL A 429 -16.05 4.81 22.12
C VAL A 429 -17.54 4.43 22.12
N GLY A 430 -17.86 3.16 21.82
CA GLY A 430 -19.19 2.62 21.92
C GLY A 430 -20.16 2.40 21.29
#